data_1237d37bb605873fd40cbf0fbd647174
#
_entry.id   1237d37bb605873fd40cbf0fbd647174
#
_cell.length_a   1.000
_cell.length_b   1.000
_cell.length_c   1.000
_cell.angle_alpha   90.00
_cell.angle_beta   90.00
_cell.angle_gamma   90.00
#
_symmetry.space_group_name_H-M   'P 1'
#
loop_
_entity.id
_entity.type
_entity.pdbx_description
1 polymer ?
#
loop_
_entity_poly.entity_id
_entity_poly.type
_entity_poly.pdbx_seq_one_letter_code
_entity_poly.pdbx_strand_id
1 'polypeptide(L)'
;MTHDPNKVISHSVMVPSPPGAIFDLLADPRRHHEFDGSGSVRAARVNAPARLTLGAKFGMRMRIGLPYNITNTVVEFEEGRRIAWRHFGGHIWRYILEPVGDETKVTEEFDWNGARSERMLRTMNAFENNARAIQRTLDNLVERFDD
;
A
#
# COMPACT_ATOMS: atom_id res chain seq x y z
N MET A 1 16.66 7.32 15.57
CA MET A 1 15.91 8.41 14.94
C MET A 1 14.46 8.36 15.37
N THR A 2 13.87 9.51 15.66
CA THR A 2 12.50 9.60 16.11
C THR A 2 11.56 9.61 14.91
N HIS A 3 10.50 8.82 14.97
CA HIS A 3 9.46 8.84 13.96
C HIS A 3 8.64 10.13 14.10
N ASP A 4 8.47 10.85 13.00
CA ASP A 4 7.70 12.10 12.96
C ASP A 4 6.31 11.81 12.37
N PRO A 5 5.23 11.89 13.17
CA PRO A 5 3.88 11.64 12.67
C PRO A 5 3.41 12.67 11.63
N ASN A 6 4.06 13.83 11.54
CA ASN A 6 3.76 14.81 10.50
C ASN A 6 4.27 14.40 9.13
N LYS A 7 5.12 13.35 9.06
CA LYS A 7 5.64 12.78 7.82
C LYS A 7 4.87 11.54 7.40
N VAL A 8 3.60 11.47 7.73
CA VAL A 8 2.70 10.39 7.35
C VAL A 8 1.41 10.97 6.79
N ILE A 9 1.03 10.52 5.60
CA ILE A 9 -0.29 10.79 5.03
C ILE A 9 -1.13 9.56 5.30
N SER A 10 -2.30 9.73 5.91
CA SER A 10 -3.14 8.64 6.36
C SER A 10 -4.61 8.92 6.05
N HIS A 11 -5.31 7.91 5.53
CA HIS A 11 -6.75 7.94 5.36
C HIS A 11 -7.34 6.59 5.76
N SER A 12 -8.59 6.59 6.18
CA SER A 12 -9.28 5.37 6.61
C SER A 12 -10.67 5.28 6.00
N VAL A 13 -11.14 4.05 5.80
CA VAL A 13 -12.52 3.78 5.38
C VAL A 13 -13.03 2.53 6.12
N MET A 14 -14.35 2.38 6.17
CA MET A 14 -14.97 1.14 6.62
C MET A 14 -15.23 0.26 5.41
N VAL A 15 -14.72 -0.96 5.44
CA VAL A 15 -14.90 -1.95 4.37
C VAL A 15 -15.85 -3.03 4.87
N PRO A 16 -16.92 -3.36 4.11
CA PRO A 16 -17.95 -4.33 4.55
C PRO A 16 -17.47 -5.78 4.40
N SER A 17 -16.44 -6.13 5.12
CA SER A 17 -15.85 -7.48 5.13
C SER A 17 -15.05 -7.69 6.41
N PRO A 18 -15.00 -8.93 6.92
CA PRO A 18 -14.03 -9.27 7.97
C PRO A 18 -12.60 -9.06 7.47
N PRO A 19 -11.62 -8.86 8.38
CA PRO A 19 -10.25 -8.50 7.97
C PRO A 19 -9.51 -9.57 7.17
N GLY A 20 -9.85 -10.85 7.35
CA GLY A 20 -9.14 -11.94 6.68
C GLY A 20 -9.14 -11.86 5.17
N ALA A 21 -10.30 -11.64 4.57
CA ALA A 21 -10.43 -11.56 3.11
C ALA A 21 -9.71 -10.33 2.56
N ILE A 22 -9.76 -9.21 3.28
CA ILE A 22 -9.07 -7.99 2.89
C ILE A 22 -7.56 -8.21 2.97
N PHE A 23 -7.10 -8.81 4.06
CA PHE A 23 -5.68 -9.06 4.26
C PHE A 23 -5.11 -10.01 3.21
N ASP A 24 -5.87 -11.04 2.83
CA ASP A 24 -5.46 -11.97 1.77
C ASP A 24 -5.22 -11.24 0.45
N LEU A 25 -6.06 -10.26 0.14
CA LEU A 25 -5.90 -9.44 -1.05
C LEU A 25 -4.62 -8.58 -0.96
N LEU A 26 -4.38 -7.94 0.18
CA LEU A 26 -3.20 -7.10 0.41
C LEU A 26 -1.90 -7.91 0.40
N ALA A 27 -1.95 -9.14 0.91
CA ALA A 27 -0.78 -10.01 1.01
C ALA A 27 -0.46 -10.74 -0.31
N ASP A 28 -1.26 -10.57 -1.34
CA ASP A 28 -1.02 -11.19 -2.64
C ASP A 28 -0.56 -10.12 -3.64
N PRO A 29 0.75 -10.05 -3.95
CA PRO A 29 1.26 -9.01 -4.85
C PRO A 29 0.70 -9.10 -6.27
N ARG A 30 0.23 -10.28 -6.69
CA ARG A 30 -0.35 -10.48 -8.01
C ARG A 30 -1.70 -9.79 -8.17
N ARG A 31 -2.32 -9.41 -7.06
CA ARG A 31 -3.64 -8.80 -7.03
C ARG A 31 -3.61 -7.31 -6.69
N HIS A 32 -2.42 -6.73 -6.48
CA HIS A 32 -2.31 -5.31 -6.13
C HIS A 32 -2.91 -4.40 -7.21
N HIS A 33 -2.77 -4.76 -8.48
CA HIS A 33 -3.35 -3.98 -9.59
C HIS A 33 -4.88 -3.93 -9.55
N GLU A 34 -5.52 -4.86 -8.83
CA GLU A 34 -6.99 -4.94 -8.77
C GLU A 34 -7.61 -3.83 -7.92
N PHE A 35 -6.86 -3.29 -6.96
CA PHE A 35 -7.39 -2.27 -6.04
C PHE A 35 -6.56 -0.98 -6.01
N ASP A 36 -5.34 -0.98 -6.51
CA ASP A 36 -4.47 0.19 -6.46
C ASP A 36 -5.08 1.36 -7.24
N GLY A 37 -5.22 2.50 -6.57
CA GLY A 37 -5.82 3.71 -7.11
C GLY A 37 -4.85 4.69 -7.73
N SER A 38 -3.54 4.38 -7.73
CA SER A 38 -2.53 5.28 -8.32
C SER A 38 -2.56 5.30 -9.83
N GLY A 39 -3.07 4.23 -10.44
CA GLY A 39 -3.04 4.02 -11.88
C GLY A 39 -1.68 3.60 -12.41
N SER A 40 -0.67 3.53 -11.56
CA SER A 40 0.70 3.19 -11.95
C SER A 40 1.05 1.71 -11.79
N VAL A 41 0.36 0.99 -10.91
CA VAL A 41 0.58 -0.45 -10.71
C VAL A 41 -0.09 -1.25 -11.82
N ARG A 42 0.68 -2.04 -12.56
CA ARG A 42 0.16 -2.81 -13.70
C ARG A 42 0.09 -4.30 -13.42
N ALA A 43 1.17 -4.89 -12.92
CA ALA A 43 1.22 -6.32 -12.62
C ALA A 43 2.41 -6.63 -11.71
N ALA A 44 2.30 -7.72 -10.96
CA ALA A 44 3.45 -8.29 -10.27
C ALA A 44 4.40 -8.92 -11.28
N ARG A 45 5.69 -8.95 -10.97
CA ARG A 45 6.67 -9.64 -11.79
C ARG A 45 6.45 -11.15 -11.69
N VAL A 46 6.89 -11.88 -12.72
CA VAL A 46 6.65 -13.32 -12.86
C VAL A 46 7.09 -14.12 -11.63
N ASN A 47 8.17 -13.69 -10.98
CA ASN A 47 8.73 -14.40 -9.82
C ASN A 47 8.23 -13.87 -8.48
N ALA A 48 7.13 -13.11 -8.46
CA ALA A 48 6.57 -12.61 -7.21
C ALA A 48 6.07 -13.78 -6.34
N PRO A 49 6.26 -13.72 -5.01
CA PRO A 49 5.73 -14.77 -4.12
C PRO A 49 4.21 -14.81 -4.15
N ALA A 50 3.63 -15.98 -3.89
CA ALA A 50 2.18 -16.14 -3.85
C ALA A 50 1.55 -15.39 -2.68
N ARG A 51 2.28 -15.27 -1.57
CA ARG A 51 1.83 -14.55 -0.38
C ARG A 51 3.01 -13.84 0.26
N LEU A 52 2.79 -12.57 0.60
CA LEU A 52 3.80 -11.77 1.28
C LEU A 52 3.91 -12.14 2.76
N THR A 53 5.12 -12.15 3.25
CA THR A 53 5.46 -12.32 4.67
C THR A 53 6.58 -11.36 5.02
N LEU A 54 6.94 -11.24 6.30
CA LEU A 54 8.01 -10.34 6.72
C LEU A 54 9.32 -10.66 5.99
N GLY A 55 9.93 -9.64 5.42
CA GLY A 55 11.18 -9.76 4.67
C GLY A 55 11.00 -10.15 3.21
N ALA A 56 9.79 -10.50 2.79
CA ALA A 56 9.53 -10.85 1.40
C ALA A 56 9.84 -9.68 0.48
N LYS A 57 10.46 -9.98 -0.64
CA LYS A 57 10.71 -9.00 -1.70
C LYS A 57 9.82 -9.31 -2.88
N PHE A 58 9.21 -8.29 -3.45
CA PHE A 58 8.37 -8.45 -4.62
C PHE A 58 8.59 -7.31 -5.61
N GLY A 59 8.68 -7.71 -6.87
CA GLY A 59 8.79 -6.75 -7.96
C GLY A 59 7.41 -6.41 -8.50
N MET A 60 7.25 -5.18 -8.92
CA MET A 60 6.00 -4.69 -9.47
C MET A 60 6.27 -3.96 -10.78
N ARG A 61 5.45 -4.23 -11.80
CA ARG A 61 5.46 -3.48 -13.03
C ARG A 61 4.65 -2.22 -12.84
N MET A 62 5.28 -1.09 -13.07
CA MET A 62 4.68 0.23 -12.89
C MET A 62 4.65 0.97 -14.22
N ARG A 63 3.78 1.96 -14.32
CA ARG A 63 3.74 2.85 -15.48
C ARG A 63 3.35 4.26 -15.07
N ILE A 64 4.24 5.20 -15.31
CA ILE A 64 3.98 6.64 -15.22
C ILE A 64 4.57 7.22 -16.50
N GLY A 65 3.75 7.29 -17.57
CA GLY A 65 4.25 7.62 -18.90
C GLY A 65 5.02 6.47 -19.51
N LEU A 66 6.21 6.18 -19.01
CA LEU A 66 7.05 5.05 -19.44
C LEU A 66 6.91 3.89 -18.44
N PRO A 67 6.96 2.64 -18.94
CA PRO A 67 6.95 1.48 -18.05
C PRO A 67 8.28 1.38 -17.28
N TYR A 68 8.20 0.99 -16.02
CA TYR A 68 9.38 0.73 -15.19
C TYR A 68 9.07 -0.35 -14.15
N ASN A 69 10.12 -0.92 -13.56
CA ASN A 69 9.97 -1.95 -12.53
C ASN A 69 10.51 -1.42 -11.21
N ILE A 70 9.84 -1.79 -10.12
CA ILE A 70 10.31 -1.49 -8.77
C ILE A 70 10.37 -2.78 -7.96
N THR A 71 11.15 -2.76 -6.89
CA THR A 71 11.20 -3.84 -5.91
C THR A 71 10.85 -3.27 -4.55
N ASN A 72 9.90 -3.90 -3.88
CA ASN A 72 9.49 -3.55 -2.52
C ASN A 72 9.89 -4.67 -1.57
N THR A 73 10.13 -4.31 -0.30
CA THR A 73 10.45 -5.28 0.76
C THR A 73 9.44 -5.12 1.88
N VAL A 74 8.84 -6.22 2.31
CA VAL A 74 7.90 -6.20 3.45
C VAL A 74 8.68 -5.98 4.73
N VAL A 75 8.40 -4.89 5.43
CA VAL A 75 9.13 -4.46 6.64
C VAL A 75 8.29 -4.53 7.91
N GLU A 76 6.95 -4.63 7.78
CA GLU A 76 6.03 -4.85 8.90
C GLU A 76 5.03 -5.90 8.46
N PHE A 77 4.75 -6.86 9.34
CA PHE A 77 3.79 -7.92 9.04
C PHE A 77 3.19 -8.45 10.33
N GLU A 78 1.87 -8.36 10.45
CA GLU A 78 1.07 -8.97 11.49
C GLU A 78 -0.18 -9.52 10.82
N GLU A 79 -0.32 -10.86 10.79
CA GLU A 79 -1.37 -11.54 10.03
C GLU A 79 -2.75 -10.99 10.36
N GLY A 80 -3.48 -10.57 9.32
CA GLY A 80 -4.83 -10.04 9.45
C GLY A 80 -4.94 -8.63 9.99
N ARG A 81 -3.84 -7.98 10.36
CA ARG A 81 -3.87 -6.68 11.04
C ARG A 81 -3.01 -5.60 10.41
N ARG A 82 -1.81 -5.96 9.96
CA ARG A 82 -0.86 -4.95 9.50
C ARG A 82 0.09 -5.53 8.47
N ILE A 83 0.28 -4.80 7.38
CA ILE A 83 1.30 -5.11 6.40
C ILE A 83 1.86 -3.80 5.86
N ALA A 84 3.19 -3.72 5.74
CA ALA A 84 3.85 -2.55 5.19
C ALA A 84 5.05 -2.97 4.37
N TRP A 85 5.29 -2.25 3.29
CA TRP A 85 6.47 -2.50 2.47
C TRP A 85 7.22 -1.20 2.19
N ARG A 86 8.54 -1.34 2.11
CA ARG A 86 9.44 -0.22 1.81
C ARG A 86 9.79 -0.22 0.34
N HIS A 87 9.59 0.94 -0.27
CA HIS A 87 10.03 1.23 -1.63
C HIS A 87 11.54 1.48 -1.64
N PHE A 88 12.21 1.31 -2.78
CA PHE A 88 13.65 1.57 -2.87
C PHE A 88 14.01 3.02 -2.52
N GLY A 89 13.10 3.97 -2.64
CA GLY A 89 13.29 5.36 -2.22
C GLY A 89 13.25 5.59 -0.72
N GLY A 90 13.00 4.54 0.07
CA GLY A 90 13.01 4.59 1.53
C GLY A 90 11.65 4.84 2.18
N HIS A 91 10.67 5.36 1.45
CA HIS A 91 9.34 5.55 2.00
C HIS A 91 8.60 4.21 2.15
N ILE A 92 7.62 4.19 3.04
CA ILE A 92 6.86 2.99 3.39
C ILE A 92 5.38 3.20 3.05
N TRP A 93 4.77 2.18 2.45
CA TRP A 93 3.33 2.06 2.30
C TRP A 93 2.84 1.07 3.35
N ARG A 94 1.83 1.47 4.13
CA ARG A 94 1.35 0.66 5.25
C ARG A 94 -0.16 0.54 5.21
N TYR A 95 -0.65 -0.67 5.48
CA TYR A 95 -2.07 -0.93 5.68
C TYR A 95 -2.29 -1.44 7.10
N ILE A 96 -3.28 -0.88 7.79
CA ILE A 96 -3.66 -1.29 9.13
C ILE A 96 -5.14 -1.66 9.10
N LEU A 97 -5.47 -2.85 9.59
CA LEU A 97 -6.82 -3.39 9.62
C LEU A 97 -7.29 -3.54 11.06
N GLU A 98 -8.44 -2.94 11.37
CA GLU A 98 -9.05 -3.00 12.70
C GLU A 98 -10.46 -3.54 12.56
N PRO A 99 -10.78 -4.73 13.13
CA PRO A 99 -12.14 -5.27 13.04
C PRO A 99 -13.10 -4.39 13.84
N VAL A 100 -14.26 -4.10 13.26
CA VAL A 100 -15.35 -3.33 13.87
C VAL A 100 -16.64 -4.06 13.57
N GLY A 101 -17.08 -4.93 14.46
CA GLY A 101 -18.24 -5.80 14.20
C GLY A 101 -17.95 -6.72 13.02
N ASP A 102 -18.82 -6.71 12.03
CA ASP A 102 -18.69 -7.52 10.81
C ASP A 102 -17.88 -6.81 9.72
N GLU A 103 -17.44 -5.59 10.01
CA GLU A 103 -16.70 -4.78 9.06
C GLU A 103 -15.26 -4.59 9.53
N THR A 104 -14.45 -3.94 8.69
CA THR A 104 -13.06 -3.63 9.01
C THR A 104 -12.77 -2.18 8.71
N LYS A 105 -12.19 -1.49 9.67
CA LYS A 105 -11.61 -0.17 9.41
C LYS A 105 -10.24 -0.39 8.77
N VAL A 106 -10.10 0.03 7.53
CA VAL A 106 -8.84 -0.07 6.78
C VAL A 106 -8.21 1.31 6.72
N THR A 107 -6.98 1.40 7.20
CA THR A 107 -6.17 2.61 7.13
C THR A 107 -5.00 2.35 6.19
N GLU A 108 -4.79 3.26 5.25
CA GLU A 108 -3.59 3.23 4.40
C GLU A 108 -2.75 4.46 4.71
N GLU A 109 -1.43 4.25 4.82
CA GLU A 109 -0.48 5.31 5.14
C GLU A 109 0.67 5.35 4.13
N PHE A 110 1.05 6.57 3.75
CA PHE A 110 2.30 6.85 3.06
C PHE A 110 3.21 7.53 4.08
N ASP A 111 4.25 6.81 4.50
CA ASP A 111 5.18 7.23 5.56
C ASP A 111 6.53 7.56 4.92
N TRP A 112 6.91 8.85 4.93
CA TRP A 112 8.18 9.25 4.31
C TRP A 112 9.29 9.57 5.31
N ASN A 113 9.16 9.13 6.56
CA ASN A 113 10.22 9.31 7.56
C ASN A 113 11.57 8.74 7.11
N GLY A 114 11.55 7.63 6.35
CA GLY A 114 12.75 7.00 5.84
C GLY A 114 13.11 7.38 4.40
N ALA A 115 12.42 8.34 3.81
CA ALA A 115 12.65 8.71 2.42
C ALA A 115 14.06 9.26 2.22
N ARG A 116 14.71 8.83 1.14
CA ARG A 116 16.07 9.27 0.80
C ARG A 116 16.12 10.71 0.36
N SER A 117 15.03 11.23 -0.22
CA SER A 117 14.98 12.61 -0.70
C SER A 117 13.56 13.17 -0.62
N GLU A 118 13.30 14.00 0.38
CA GLU A 118 12.05 14.76 0.47
C GLU A 118 11.94 15.75 -0.70
N ARG A 119 13.06 16.30 -1.13
CA ARG A 119 13.10 17.25 -2.24
C ARG A 119 12.58 16.62 -3.53
N MET A 120 12.98 15.37 -3.80
CA MET A 120 12.49 14.65 -4.96
C MET A 120 10.99 14.39 -4.86
N LEU A 121 10.50 14.00 -3.67
CA LEU A 121 9.07 13.80 -3.44
C LEU A 121 8.27 15.08 -3.71
N ARG A 122 8.78 16.23 -3.27
CA ARG A 122 8.13 17.52 -3.54
C ARG A 122 8.14 17.86 -5.03
N THR A 123 9.26 17.64 -5.70
CA THR A 123 9.41 17.91 -7.12
C THR A 123 8.44 17.06 -7.96
N MET A 124 8.22 15.81 -7.54
CA MET A 124 7.28 14.90 -8.21
C MET A 124 5.83 15.11 -7.79
N ASN A 125 5.57 16.07 -6.91
CA ASN A 125 4.25 16.29 -6.31
C ASN A 125 3.70 15.02 -5.65
N ALA A 126 4.59 14.23 -5.04
CA ALA A 126 4.25 12.92 -4.50
C ALA A 126 3.25 12.99 -3.35
N PHE A 127 3.34 14.01 -2.50
CA PHE A 127 2.46 14.11 -1.34
C PHE A 127 0.99 14.22 -1.73
N GLU A 128 0.69 15.14 -2.65
CA GLU A 128 -0.68 15.33 -3.13
C GLU A 128 -1.15 14.15 -3.99
N ASN A 129 -0.30 13.67 -4.88
CA ASN A 129 -0.61 12.54 -5.74
C ASN A 129 -0.87 11.27 -4.91
N ASN A 130 -0.05 11.02 -3.89
CA ASN A 130 -0.20 9.84 -3.03
C ASN A 130 -1.42 9.95 -2.13
N ALA A 131 -1.76 11.16 -1.65
CA ALA A 131 -2.99 11.37 -0.89
C ALA A 131 -4.22 10.99 -1.72
N ARG A 132 -4.26 11.41 -2.98
CA ARG A 132 -5.34 11.04 -3.90
C ARG A 132 -5.35 9.55 -4.23
N ALA A 133 -4.16 8.96 -4.42
CA ALA A 133 -4.04 7.54 -4.71
C ALA A 133 -4.54 6.69 -3.53
N ILE A 134 -4.21 7.06 -2.30
CA ILE A 134 -4.71 6.40 -1.10
C ILE A 134 -6.24 6.44 -1.08
N GLN A 135 -6.82 7.60 -1.32
CA GLN A 135 -8.28 7.76 -1.31
C GLN A 135 -8.94 6.83 -2.33
N ARG A 136 -8.41 6.78 -3.55
CA ARG A 136 -8.95 5.91 -4.59
C ARG A 136 -8.77 4.43 -4.27
N THR A 137 -7.63 4.06 -3.72
CA THR A 137 -7.35 2.68 -3.30
C THR A 137 -8.36 2.23 -2.25
N LEU A 138 -8.59 3.06 -1.23
CA LEU A 138 -9.55 2.76 -0.18
C LEU A 138 -10.98 2.66 -0.72
N ASP A 139 -11.36 3.56 -1.62
CA ASP A 139 -12.67 3.52 -2.27
C ASP A 139 -12.82 2.24 -3.10
N ASN A 140 -11.77 1.82 -3.80
CA ASN A 140 -11.76 0.58 -4.57
C ASN A 140 -11.93 -0.66 -3.68
N LEU A 141 -11.31 -0.64 -2.49
CA LEU A 141 -11.49 -1.73 -1.52
C LEU A 141 -12.92 -1.80 -1.03
N VAL A 142 -13.54 -0.66 -0.70
CA VAL A 142 -14.95 -0.63 -0.30
C VAL A 142 -15.83 -1.23 -1.39
N GLU A 143 -15.65 -0.79 -2.63
CA GLU A 143 -16.45 -1.25 -3.77
C GLU A 143 -16.26 -2.74 -4.03
N ARG A 144 -15.04 -3.25 -3.90
CA ARG A 144 -14.75 -4.66 -4.14
C ARG A 144 -15.46 -5.60 -3.17
N PHE A 145 -15.63 -5.17 -1.92
CA PHE A 145 -16.26 -5.99 -0.87
C PHE A 145 -17.73 -5.63 -0.62
N ASP A 146 -18.25 -4.66 -1.36
CA ASP A 146 -19.67 -4.25 -1.27
C ASP A 146 -20.45 -5.07 -2.31
N ASP A 147 -21.24 -5.99 -1.81
CA ASP A 147 -22.10 -6.85 -2.65
C ASP A 147 -23.47 -6.21 -2.89
#